data_a936bb6f0d2988403e1c487d191d717e
#
_entry.id   a936bb6f0d2988403e1c487d191d717e
#
_cell.length_a   1.000
_cell.length_b   1.000
_cell.length_c   1.000
_cell.angle_alpha   90.00
_cell.angle_beta   90.00
_cell.angle_gamma   90.00
#
_symmetry.space_group_name_H-M   'P 1'
#
loop_
_entity.id
_entity.type
_entity.pdbx_description
1 polymer ?
#
loop_
_entity_poly.entity_id
_entity_poly.type
_entity_poly.pdbx_seq_one_letter_code
_entity_poly.pdbx_strand_id
1 'polypeptide(L)'
;MLQVTAHPLEPIALEFETLGSIEGTDKWDWWQARTAFVPGDDPLWITTMSETGKGVSHDFHDVYQSLSRDGGRTWSKPMLIKSLQRVKEADGFEISPGDLWPTWHAKSGMVLTTGKTFNFAKGTEEKRLREKVSYAVADPRSKSWGAMKFLAMPEKDHSGRKITACNAGNNQRVDLPNGEILLPVRYVADVRKHNYTSTVARCRFDGETLTYLEHGTELNIPRDRGLYEPSLTEFEGRYFLTLRADHSAYVTSSKDGLKFDPVREWTFDDGLSLGSYNTQQHWVTCGGGLFLIYTRKGAHNDHMFRHRAPLFIAQVNPETLQVMRKTERVLIAENQATLGNSGVCRINDHESWVTCGEGLMRLGKRKGEHNKVFHVKITAKAGE
;
A
#
# COMPACT_ATOMS: atom_id res chain seq x y z
N MET A 1 1.74 40.29 17.98
CA MET A 1 1.55 39.02 17.28
C MET A 1 1.68 39.26 15.81
N LEU A 2 2.81 38.90 15.21
CA LEU A 2 2.96 38.91 13.74
C LEU A 2 2.06 37.79 13.19
N GLN A 3 1.01 38.15 12.46
CA GLN A 3 0.31 37.20 11.59
C GLN A 3 1.30 36.76 10.52
N VAL A 4 1.82 35.55 10.66
CA VAL A 4 2.49 34.86 9.55
C VAL A 4 1.37 34.54 8.57
N THR A 5 1.23 35.36 7.55
CA THR A 5 0.41 35.03 6.38
C THR A 5 1.10 33.87 5.70
N ALA A 6 0.64 32.65 5.96
CA ALA A 6 1.08 31.50 5.19
C ALA A 6 0.75 31.78 3.73
N HIS A 7 1.78 31.86 2.86
CA HIS A 7 1.57 31.93 1.44
C HIS A 7 0.77 30.67 1.01
N PRO A 8 -0.25 30.83 0.16
CA PRO A 8 -0.99 29.66 -0.34
C PRO A 8 -0.01 28.71 -1.03
N LEU A 9 -0.13 27.42 -0.70
CA LEU A 9 0.68 26.41 -1.34
C LEU A 9 0.39 26.38 -2.85
N GLU A 10 1.44 26.54 -3.67
CA GLU A 10 1.29 26.52 -5.11
C GLU A 10 1.15 25.08 -5.65
N PRO A 11 0.32 24.87 -6.68
CA PRO A 11 0.22 23.61 -7.35
C PRO A 11 1.49 23.21 -8.06
N ILE A 12 1.96 22.00 -7.83
CA ILE A 12 3.07 21.42 -8.58
C ILE A 12 2.50 20.69 -9.79
N ALA A 13 3.01 21.05 -10.97
CA ALA A 13 2.61 20.41 -12.22
C ALA A 13 3.28 19.02 -12.34
N LEU A 14 2.47 18.00 -12.52
CA LEU A 14 2.93 16.64 -12.74
C LEU A 14 2.71 16.22 -14.20
N GLU A 15 3.60 15.36 -14.69
CA GLU A 15 3.42 14.61 -15.93
C GLU A 15 3.24 13.12 -15.61
N PHE A 16 2.41 12.44 -16.43
CA PHE A 16 2.12 11.02 -16.29
C PHE A 16 2.47 10.30 -17.59
N GLU A 17 3.22 9.22 -17.47
CA GLU A 17 3.55 8.30 -18.56
C GLU A 17 3.08 6.91 -18.18
N THR A 18 2.18 6.31 -18.97
CA THR A 18 1.83 4.90 -18.81
C THR A 18 2.92 4.05 -19.43
N LEU A 19 3.53 3.21 -18.60
CA LEU A 19 4.60 2.29 -18.98
C LEU A 19 4.03 0.95 -19.46
N GLY A 20 4.90 -0.03 -19.69
CA GLY A 20 4.51 -1.38 -20.01
C GLY A 20 3.61 -2.01 -18.95
N SER A 21 2.62 -2.78 -19.37
CA SER A 21 1.70 -3.50 -18.49
C SER A 21 2.05 -4.99 -18.42
N ILE A 22 1.61 -5.64 -17.33
CA ILE A 22 1.64 -7.09 -17.18
C ILE A 22 0.20 -7.59 -17.29
N GLU A 23 -0.06 -8.50 -18.22
CA GLU A 23 -1.40 -9.04 -18.42
C GLU A 23 -1.62 -10.32 -17.63
N GLY A 24 -2.85 -10.52 -17.14
CA GLY A 24 -3.32 -11.79 -16.60
C GLY A 24 -3.28 -12.91 -17.63
N THR A 25 -3.67 -14.09 -17.23
CA THR A 25 -3.68 -15.27 -18.07
C THR A 25 -5.12 -15.75 -18.30
N ASP A 26 -5.32 -16.79 -19.10
CA ASP A 26 -6.64 -17.43 -19.26
C ASP A 26 -7.20 -17.98 -17.95
N LYS A 27 -6.32 -18.35 -17.02
CA LYS A 27 -6.67 -18.96 -15.74
C LYS A 27 -6.66 -18.01 -14.56
N TRP A 28 -5.73 -17.04 -14.56
CA TRP A 28 -5.44 -16.21 -13.39
C TRP A 28 -5.47 -14.72 -13.71
N ASP A 29 -5.98 -13.95 -12.76
CA ASP A 29 -5.81 -12.50 -12.67
C ASP A 29 -4.65 -12.17 -11.72
N TRP A 30 -3.89 -11.09 -12.02
CA TRP A 30 -2.84 -10.58 -11.17
C TRP A 30 -3.39 -9.52 -10.23
N TRP A 31 -3.30 -9.79 -8.93
CA TRP A 31 -3.77 -8.91 -7.89
C TRP A 31 -2.65 -8.47 -6.97
N GLN A 32 -2.90 -7.38 -6.21
CA GLN A 32 -1.99 -6.87 -5.19
C GLN A 32 -0.59 -6.52 -5.75
N ALA A 33 -0.55 -6.11 -7.02
CA ALA A 33 0.69 -5.79 -7.69
C ALA A 33 1.35 -4.55 -7.11
N ARG A 34 2.63 -4.66 -6.76
CA ARG A 34 3.46 -3.56 -6.25
C ARG A 34 4.89 -3.69 -6.72
N THR A 35 5.52 -2.54 -6.96
CA THR A 35 6.85 -2.48 -7.54
C THR A 35 7.86 -1.96 -6.54
N ALA A 36 9.04 -2.58 -6.49
CA ALA A 36 10.25 -2.07 -5.88
C ALA A 36 11.23 -1.62 -6.96
N PHE A 37 11.96 -0.57 -6.68
CA PHE A 37 13.08 -0.09 -7.50
C PHE A 37 14.39 -0.37 -6.78
N VAL A 38 15.32 -1.06 -7.44
CA VAL A 38 16.69 -1.30 -6.98
C VAL A 38 17.62 -0.41 -7.78
N PRO A 39 18.23 0.61 -7.16
CA PRO A 39 19.14 1.53 -7.85
C PRO A 39 20.49 0.87 -8.13
N GLY A 40 21.28 1.49 -9.00
CA GLY A 40 22.65 1.09 -9.35
C GLY A 40 22.93 1.28 -10.84
N ASP A 41 24.10 0.81 -11.29
CA ASP A 41 24.52 0.90 -12.71
C ASP A 41 23.63 0.04 -13.64
N ASP A 42 23.05 -1.03 -13.11
CA ASP A 42 22.08 -1.88 -13.80
C ASP A 42 20.76 -1.86 -13.00
N PRO A 43 19.96 -0.78 -13.10
CA PRO A 43 18.78 -0.60 -12.29
C PRO A 43 17.73 -1.68 -12.57
N LEU A 44 17.03 -2.10 -11.53
CA LEU A 44 16.06 -3.18 -11.61
C LEU A 44 14.74 -2.77 -10.98
N TRP A 45 13.65 -2.99 -11.70
CA TRP A 45 12.29 -2.89 -11.18
C TRP A 45 11.74 -4.29 -10.98
N ILE A 46 11.21 -4.55 -9.80
CA ILE A 46 10.63 -5.84 -9.40
C ILE A 46 9.18 -5.62 -9.05
N THR A 47 8.26 -6.11 -9.86
CA THR A 47 6.83 -6.12 -9.52
C THR A 47 6.47 -7.47 -8.93
N THR A 48 5.99 -7.50 -7.68
CA THR A 48 5.38 -8.70 -7.10
C THR A 48 3.86 -8.63 -7.24
N MET A 49 3.21 -9.77 -7.44
CA MET A 49 1.77 -9.89 -7.60
C MET A 49 1.29 -11.27 -7.15
N SER A 50 0.07 -11.35 -6.65
CA SER A 50 -0.56 -12.61 -6.29
C SER A 50 -1.50 -13.07 -7.40
N GLU A 51 -1.46 -14.36 -7.73
CA GLU A 51 -2.47 -14.94 -8.60
C GLU A 51 -3.78 -15.14 -7.84
N THR A 52 -4.90 -14.90 -8.52
CA THR A 52 -6.26 -15.19 -8.03
C THR A 52 -7.11 -15.74 -9.17
N GLY A 53 -8.10 -16.57 -8.83
CA GLY A 53 -9.04 -17.09 -9.82
C GLY A 53 -9.77 -15.96 -10.55
N LYS A 54 -10.04 -16.13 -11.83
CA LYS A 54 -10.69 -15.11 -12.66
C LYS A 54 -12.03 -14.65 -12.09
N GLY A 55 -12.14 -13.33 -11.90
CA GLY A 55 -13.36 -12.72 -11.38
C GLY A 55 -13.70 -13.07 -9.93
N VAL A 56 -12.78 -13.68 -9.19
CA VAL A 56 -12.98 -14.11 -7.79
C VAL A 56 -12.16 -13.22 -6.87
N SER A 57 -12.76 -12.76 -5.76
CA SER A 57 -12.03 -12.05 -4.71
C SER A 57 -11.69 -12.98 -3.56
N HIS A 58 -10.53 -12.73 -2.94
CA HIS A 58 -10.05 -13.46 -1.76
C HIS A 58 -9.69 -14.95 -2.00
N ASP A 59 -9.55 -15.37 -3.24
CA ASP A 59 -9.00 -16.68 -3.60
C ASP A 59 -7.55 -16.51 -4.09
N PHE A 60 -6.69 -16.05 -3.16
CA PHE A 60 -5.27 -15.83 -3.44
C PHE A 60 -4.49 -17.13 -3.34
N HIS A 61 -3.63 -17.34 -4.33
CA HIS A 61 -2.79 -18.52 -4.44
C HIS A 61 -1.31 -18.15 -4.26
N ASP A 62 -0.52 -18.29 -5.30
CA ASP A 62 0.92 -18.13 -5.25
C ASP A 62 1.33 -16.69 -5.59
N VAL A 63 2.52 -16.31 -5.16
CA VAL A 63 3.11 -15.01 -5.46
C VAL A 63 4.09 -15.15 -6.62
N TYR A 64 3.98 -14.24 -7.57
CA TYR A 64 4.83 -14.14 -8.75
C TYR A 64 5.59 -12.83 -8.76
N GLN A 65 6.68 -12.79 -9.50
CA GLN A 65 7.40 -11.57 -9.82
C GLN A 65 7.56 -11.39 -11.31
N SER A 66 7.64 -10.14 -11.73
CA SER A 66 8.03 -9.73 -13.08
C SER A 66 9.11 -8.66 -12.97
N LEU A 67 10.08 -8.68 -13.87
CA LEU A 67 11.27 -7.83 -13.81
C LEU A 67 11.33 -6.92 -15.03
N SER A 68 11.78 -5.69 -14.83
CA SER A 68 12.13 -4.75 -15.90
C SER A 68 13.52 -4.18 -15.67
N ARG A 69 14.27 -3.94 -16.75
CA ARG A 69 15.60 -3.31 -16.77
C ARG A 69 15.68 -2.11 -17.74
N ASP A 70 14.57 -1.76 -18.34
CA ASP A 70 14.47 -0.71 -19.35
C ASP A 70 13.54 0.44 -18.93
N GLY A 71 13.43 0.66 -17.61
CA GLY A 71 12.58 1.70 -17.07
C GLY A 71 11.08 1.38 -17.21
N GLY A 72 10.71 0.11 -17.07
CA GLY A 72 9.31 -0.35 -17.10
C GLY A 72 8.68 -0.37 -18.49
N ARG A 73 9.45 -0.19 -19.58
CA ARG A 73 8.93 -0.28 -20.94
C ARG A 73 8.52 -1.69 -21.30
N THR A 74 9.34 -2.65 -20.84
CA THR A 74 9.04 -4.08 -20.99
C THR A 74 9.19 -4.82 -19.66
N TRP A 75 8.44 -5.90 -19.52
CA TRP A 75 8.42 -6.74 -18.33
C TRP A 75 8.68 -8.20 -18.71
N SER A 76 9.45 -8.90 -17.89
CA SER A 76 9.59 -10.34 -18.06
C SER A 76 8.23 -11.04 -17.90
N LYS A 77 8.09 -12.24 -18.45
CA LYS A 77 6.95 -13.10 -18.09
C LYS A 77 6.92 -13.31 -16.57
N PRO A 78 5.73 -13.33 -15.95
CA PRO A 78 5.60 -13.60 -14.53
C PRO A 78 6.28 -14.92 -14.14
N MET A 79 7.12 -14.86 -13.12
CA MET A 79 7.89 -15.98 -12.57
C MET A 79 7.42 -16.30 -11.16
N LEU A 80 7.10 -17.56 -10.91
CA LEU A 80 6.71 -18.05 -9.60
C LEU A 80 7.82 -17.84 -8.57
N ILE A 81 7.49 -17.25 -7.43
CA ILE A 81 8.38 -17.16 -6.27
C ILE A 81 8.15 -18.41 -5.40
N LYS A 82 8.95 -19.46 -5.65
CA LYS A 82 8.76 -20.77 -5.00
C LYS A 82 8.70 -20.71 -3.47
N SER A 83 9.44 -19.80 -2.85
CA SER A 83 9.46 -19.62 -1.39
C SER A 83 8.25 -18.89 -0.82
N LEU A 84 7.39 -18.32 -1.68
CA LEU A 84 6.18 -17.58 -1.33
C LEU A 84 4.91 -18.24 -1.89
N GLN A 85 4.95 -19.54 -2.11
CA GLN A 85 3.78 -20.31 -2.53
C GLN A 85 2.78 -20.48 -1.39
N ARG A 86 1.53 -20.70 -1.74
CA ARG A 86 0.49 -21.16 -0.81
C ARG A 86 0.86 -22.56 -0.32
N VAL A 87 0.95 -22.72 0.98
CA VAL A 87 1.37 -23.98 1.63
C VAL A 87 0.28 -24.50 2.55
N LYS A 88 0.19 -25.84 2.64
CA LYS A 88 -0.66 -26.52 3.60
C LYS A 88 0.12 -26.80 4.87
N GLU A 89 -0.39 -26.35 6.01
CA GLU A 89 0.18 -26.64 7.33
C GLU A 89 -0.25 -28.02 7.85
N ALA A 90 0.46 -28.55 8.83
CA ALA A 90 0.21 -29.86 9.41
C ALA A 90 -1.18 -30.01 10.05
N ASP A 91 -1.76 -28.91 10.53
CA ASP A 91 -3.10 -28.86 11.12
C ASP A 91 -4.24 -28.71 10.08
N GLY A 92 -3.88 -28.74 8.78
CA GLY A 92 -4.82 -28.68 7.67
C GLY A 92 -5.21 -27.28 7.20
N PHE A 93 -4.68 -26.23 7.84
CA PHE A 93 -4.80 -24.88 7.30
C PHE A 93 -3.90 -24.69 6.09
N GLU A 94 -4.32 -23.82 5.19
CA GLU A 94 -3.47 -23.34 4.10
C GLU A 94 -3.15 -21.87 4.32
N ILE A 95 -1.90 -21.51 4.12
CA ILE A 95 -1.41 -20.14 4.28
C ILE A 95 -0.81 -19.67 2.95
N SER A 96 -1.19 -18.46 2.55
CA SER A 96 -0.56 -17.72 1.45
C SER A 96 -0.10 -16.36 1.95
N PRO A 97 1.11 -15.90 1.63
CA PRO A 97 1.46 -14.51 1.83
C PRO A 97 0.64 -13.65 0.85
N GLY A 98 0.29 -12.44 1.28
CA GLY A 98 -0.45 -11.54 0.41
C GLY A 98 -0.42 -10.10 0.87
N ASP A 99 -0.99 -9.24 0.04
CA ASP A 99 -0.91 -7.79 0.23
C ASP A 99 0.53 -7.32 0.44
N LEU A 100 1.49 -7.99 -0.24
CA LEU A 100 2.92 -7.76 -0.10
C LEU A 100 3.32 -6.41 -0.70
N TRP A 101 4.21 -5.71 0.00
CA TRP A 101 4.77 -4.44 -0.47
C TRP A 101 6.30 -4.52 -0.49
N PRO A 102 6.92 -4.84 -1.64
CA PRO A 102 8.36 -4.87 -1.79
C PRO A 102 8.93 -3.44 -1.78
N THR A 103 10.02 -3.23 -1.07
CA THR A 103 10.75 -1.96 -1.03
C THR A 103 12.24 -2.24 -0.92
N TRP A 104 13.06 -1.49 -1.68
CA TRP A 104 14.51 -1.52 -1.54
C TRP A 104 14.93 -0.92 -0.20
N HIS A 105 15.68 -1.66 0.58
CA HIS A 105 16.27 -1.19 1.83
C HIS A 105 17.73 -0.82 1.60
N ALA A 106 17.99 0.48 1.43
CA ALA A 106 19.28 1.00 0.98
C ALA A 106 20.45 0.56 1.88
N LYS A 107 20.26 0.53 3.20
CA LYS A 107 21.34 0.18 4.16
C LYS A 107 21.81 -1.26 4.02
N SER A 108 20.92 -2.21 3.76
CA SER A 108 21.29 -3.63 3.64
C SER A 108 21.57 -4.06 2.20
N GLY A 109 21.15 -3.27 1.20
CA GLY A 109 21.22 -3.67 -0.20
C GLY A 109 20.30 -4.84 -0.55
N MET A 110 19.20 -4.99 0.17
CA MET A 110 18.21 -6.06 -0.02
C MET A 110 16.84 -5.48 -0.35
N VAL A 111 15.99 -6.25 -1.02
CA VAL A 111 14.57 -5.93 -1.15
C VAL A 111 13.81 -6.64 -0.04
N LEU A 112 13.18 -5.87 0.83
CA LEU A 112 12.31 -6.39 1.88
C LEU A 112 10.86 -6.18 1.48
N THR A 113 10.08 -7.26 1.35
CA THR A 113 8.64 -7.17 1.24
C THR A 113 7.98 -7.43 2.58
N THR A 114 6.97 -6.61 2.93
CA THR A 114 6.13 -6.78 4.11
C THR A 114 4.67 -6.93 3.71
N GLY A 115 3.88 -7.65 4.49
CA GLY A 115 2.48 -7.90 4.17
C GLY A 115 1.76 -8.66 5.26
N LYS A 116 0.85 -9.51 4.87
CA LYS A 116 0.07 -10.35 5.78
C LYS A 116 0.00 -11.79 5.31
N THR A 117 -0.53 -12.66 6.16
CA THR A 117 -0.97 -14.00 5.77
C THR A 117 -2.44 -14.00 5.41
N PHE A 118 -2.80 -14.65 4.30
CA PHE A 118 -4.13 -15.15 4.05
C PHE A 118 -4.20 -16.59 4.57
N ASN A 119 -5.27 -16.88 5.29
CA ASN A 119 -5.47 -18.19 5.89
C ASN A 119 -6.77 -18.77 5.33
N PHE A 120 -6.71 -20.00 4.82
CA PHE A 120 -7.81 -20.69 4.18
C PHE A 120 -8.20 -21.90 5.03
N ALA A 121 -9.32 -21.81 5.71
CA ALA A 121 -9.85 -22.88 6.55
C ALA A 121 -11.34 -22.69 6.78
N LYS A 122 -11.94 -23.63 7.47
CA LYS A 122 -13.30 -23.51 8.01
C LYS A 122 -13.30 -22.52 9.19
N GLY A 123 -14.28 -21.62 9.24
CA GLY A 123 -14.44 -20.65 10.33
C GLY A 123 -13.71 -19.31 10.11
N THR A 124 -14.42 -18.21 10.36
CA THR A 124 -13.92 -16.86 10.10
C THR A 124 -13.02 -16.36 11.23
N GLU A 125 -13.31 -16.72 12.48
CA GLU A 125 -12.51 -16.32 13.64
C GLU A 125 -11.14 -16.97 13.63
N GLU A 126 -11.07 -18.27 13.36
CA GLU A 126 -9.82 -19.03 13.28
C GLU A 126 -8.89 -18.47 12.18
N LYS A 127 -9.44 -18.11 11.02
CA LYS A 127 -8.69 -17.48 9.95
C LYS A 127 -8.04 -16.18 10.41
N ARG A 128 -8.79 -15.35 11.15
CA ARG A 128 -8.28 -14.07 11.64
C ARG A 128 -7.24 -14.22 12.72
N LEU A 129 -7.44 -15.12 13.68
CA LEU A 129 -6.47 -15.39 14.75
C LEU A 129 -5.09 -15.76 14.20
N ARG A 130 -5.03 -16.29 12.98
CA ARG A 130 -3.80 -16.68 12.30
C ARG A 130 -3.18 -15.58 11.43
N GLU A 131 -3.84 -14.42 11.28
CA GLU A 131 -3.23 -13.31 10.55
C GLU A 131 -1.96 -12.84 11.28
N LYS A 132 -0.87 -12.73 10.51
CA LYS A 132 0.44 -12.30 10.99
C LYS A 132 1.03 -11.25 10.06
N VAL A 133 1.88 -10.40 10.59
CA VAL A 133 2.78 -9.60 9.78
C VAL A 133 3.78 -10.55 9.14
N SER A 134 3.65 -10.77 7.83
CA SER A 134 4.58 -11.59 7.06
C SER A 134 5.60 -10.71 6.36
N TYR A 135 6.81 -11.23 6.17
CA TYR A 135 7.83 -10.60 5.37
C TYR A 135 8.71 -11.64 4.67
N ALA A 136 9.34 -11.21 3.60
CA ALA A 136 10.38 -11.97 2.92
C ALA A 136 11.44 -11.03 2.37
N VAL A 137 12.63 -11.56 2.15
CA VAL A 137 13.80 -10.80 1.68
C VAL A 137 14.25 -11.36 0.35
N ALA A 138 14.52 -10.47 -0.61
CA ALA A 138 15.16 -10.84 -1.87
C ALA A 138 16.56 -10.21 -1.98
N ASP A 139 17.51 -11.02 -2.41
CA ASP A 139 18.79 -10.51 -2.93
C ASP A 139 18.59 -10.20 -4.42
N PRO A 140 18.60 -8.92 -4.83
CA PRO A 140 18.36 -8.53 -6.21
C PRO A 140 19.45 -9.03 -7.16
N ARG A 141 20.66 -9.35 -6.66
CA ARG A 141 21.77 -9.89 -7.46
C ARG A 141 21.49 -11.32 -7.90
N SER A 142 20.97 -12.15 -6.98
CA SER A 142 20.60 -13.54 -7.26
C SER A 142 19.16 -13.65 -7.80
N LYS A 143 18.35 -12.60 -7.69
CA LYS A 143 16.92 -12.55 -8.03
C LYS A 143 16.09 -13.62 -7.30
N SER A 144 16.60 -14.08 -6.16
CA SER A 144 15.96 -15.11 -5.33
C SER A 144 15.32 -14.49 -4.09
N TRP A 145 14.21 -15.07 -3.68
CA TRP A 145 13.49 -14.72 -2.45
C TRP A 145 13.74 -15.77 -1.38
N GLY A 146 14.03 -15.31 -0.18
CA GLY A 146 14.03 -16.15 1.01
C GLY A 146 12.62 -16.64 1.36
N ALA A 147 12.55 -17.58 2.31
CA ALA A 147 11.27 -18.07 2.83
C ALA A 147 10.48 -16.95 3.53
N MET A 148 9.15 -17.09 3.54
CA MET A 148 8.28 -16.24 4.33
C MET A 148 8.61 -16.38 5.82
N LYS A 149 8.81 -15.22 6.47
CA LYS A 149 9.05 -15.06 7.90
C LYS A 149 7.96 -14.23 8.54
N PHE A 150 7.87 -14.20 9.85
CA PHE A 150 6.86 -13.45 10.60
C PHE A 150 7.54 -12.50 11.60
N LEU A 151 7.03 -11.27 11.66
CA LEU A 151 7.41 -10.31 12.68
C LEU A 151 6.71 -10.67 13.99
N ALA A 152 7.48 -10.88 15.04
CA ALA A 152 6.94 -11.08 16.38
C ALA A 152 6.50 -9.73 16.96
N MET A 153 5.19 -9.54 17.08
CA MET A 153 4.60 -8.37 17.73
C MET A 153 4.41 -8.64 19.23
N PRO A 154 4.36 -7.59 20.08
CA PRO A 154 4.05 -7.77 21.50
C PRO A 154 2.63 -8.32 21.70
N GLU A 155 2.40 -8.98 22.84
CA GLU A 155 1.07 -9.53 23.15
C GLU A 155 0.01 -8.45 23.43
N LYS A 156 0.45 -7.29 23.91
CA LYS A 156 -0.44 -6.19 24.32
C LYS A 156 0.08 -4.85 23.81
N ASP A 157 -0.87 -3.95 23.56
CA ASP A 157 -0.61 -2.55 23.29
C ASP A 157 -0.35 -1.75 24.58
N HIS A 158 -0.06 -0.45 24.47
CA HIS A 158 0.26 0.41 25.61
C HIS A 158 -0.91 0.56 26.59
N SER A 159 -2.16 0.37 26.14
CA SER A 159 -3.35 0.39 26.99
C SER A 159 -3.69 -0.98 27.60
N GLY A 160 -2.83 -1.99 27.40
CA GLY A 160 -2.99 -3.35 27.92
C GLY A 160 -3.98 -4.24 27.12
N ARG A 161 -4.49 -3.78 25.98
CA ARG A 161 -5.35 -4.56 25.10
C ARG A 161 -4.51 -5.56 24.31
N LYS A 162 -5.07 -6.71 24.00
CA LYS A 162 -4.38 -7.73 23.21
C LYS A 162 -4.10 -7.22 21.78
N ILE A 163 -2.93 -7.56 21.26
CA ILE A 163 -2.59 -7.42 19.85
C ILE A 163 -2.80 -8.79 19.19
N THR A 164 -3.91 -8.96 18.51
CA THR A 164 -4.23 -10.19 17.78
C THR A 164 -4.50 -9.88 16.32
N ALA A 165 -4.36 -10.87 15.44
CA ALA A 165 -4.57 -10.71 14.00
C ALA A 165 -3.82 -9.49 13.43
N CYS A 166 -2.58 -9.28 13.91
CA CYS A 166 -1.76 -8.16 13.49
C CYS A 166 -1.20 -8.41 12.09
N ASN A 167 -1.27 -7.40 11.23
CA ASN A 167 -0.71 -7.51 9.88
C ASN A 167 -0.29 -6.15 9.29
N ALA A 168 0.56 -6.19 8.25
CA ALA A 168 1.05 -5.05 7.50
C ALA A 168 0.61 -5.09 6.03
N GLY A 169 -0.49 -5.74 5.72
CA GLY A 169 -0.98 -5.86 4.35
C GLY A 169 -1.44 -4.53 3.76
N ASN A 170 -0.97 -4.22 2.54
CA ASN A 170 -1.24 -2.98 1.80
C ASN A 170 -0.66 -1.71 2.45
N ASN A 171 0.38 -1.83 3.25
CA ASN A 171 0.91 -0.74 4.06
C ASN A 171 2.22 -0.21 3.46
N GLN A 172 2.21 1.05 3.03
CA GLN A 172 3.41 1.78 2.64
C GLN A 172 4.21 2.13 3.90
N ARG A 173 5.50 1.78 3.91
CA ARG A 173 6.41 2.00 5.04
C ARG A 173 7.44 3.09 4.74
N VAL A 174 8.16 3.54 5.75
CA VAL A 174 9.30 4.46 5.64
C VAL A 174 10.55 3.77 6.20
N ASP A 175 11.61 3.73 5.40
CA ASP A 175 12.93 3.29 5.83
C ASP A 175 13.72 4.53 6.29
N LEU A 176 14.20 4.52 7.54
CA LEU A 176 14.91 5.63 8.16
C LEU A 176 16.38 5.66 7.70
N PRO A 177 17.05 6.84 7.76
CA PRO A 177 18.47 6.95 7.37
C PRO A 177 19.42 6.03 8.14
N ASN A 178 19.08 5.70 9.40
CA ASN A 178 19.85 4.73 10.21
C ASN A 178 19.57 3.27 9.81
N GLY A 179 18.66 3.02 8.87
CA GLY A 179 18.25 1.68 8.40
C GLY A 179 17.21 1.00 9.30
N GLU A 180 16.66 1.68 10.29
CA GLU A 180 15.45 1.23 10.96
C GLU A 180 14.24 1.49 10.08
N ILE A 181 13.14 0.82 10.35
CA ILE A 181 11.94 0.84 9.52
C ILE A 181 10.76 1.27 10.37
N LEU A 182 10.00 2.24 9.89
CA LEU A 182 8.69 2.58 10.40
C LEU A 182 7.65 1.82 9.57
N LEU A 183 7.12 0.74 10.13
CA LEU A 183 6.16 -0.16 9.49
C LEU A 183 4.76 0.07 10.06
N PRO A 184 3.83 0.66 9.29
CA PRO A 184 2.44 0.71 9.69
C PRO A 184 1.84 -0.69 9.80
N VAL A 185 1.10 -0.95 10.86
CA VAL A 185 0.40 -2.21 11.09
C VAL A 185 -1.01 -1.96 11.58
N ARG A 186 -1.88 -2.96 11.42
CA ARG A 186 -3.18 -2.98 12.05
C ARG A 186 -3.36 -4.25 12.86
N TYR A 187 -4.18 -4.20 13.90
CA TYR A 187 -4.53 -5.35 14.71
C TYR A 187 -5.96 -5.24 15.26
N VAL A 188 -6.46 -6.29 15.85
CA VAL A 188 -7.71 -6.27 16.62
C VAL A 188 -7.45 -6.77 18.04
N ALA A 189 -8.14 -6.18 19.01
CA ALA A 189 -8.10 -6.66 20.39
C ALA A 189 -9.05 -7.86 20.60
N ASP A 190 -10.14 -7.91 19.85
CA ASP A 190 -11.10 -9.01 19.86
C ASP A 190 -11.53 -9.33 18.41
N VAL A 191 -11.14 -10.49 17.91
CA VAL A 191 -11.42 -10.91 16.52
C VAL A 191 -12.91 -10.99 16.20
N ARG A 192 -13.77 -11.16 17.20
CA ARG A 192 -15.22 -11.20 17.03
C ARG A 192 -15.82 -9.83 16.77
N LYS A 193 -15.23 -8.77 17.32
CA LYS A 193 -15.72 -7.40 17.16
C LYS A 193 -15.32 -6.76 15.85
N HIS A 194 -14.25 -7.25 15.21
CA HIS A 194 -13.79 -6.79 13.91
C HIS A 194 -13.54 -5.28 13.82
N ASN A 195 -13.13 -4.65 14.92
CA ASN A 195 -12.78 -3.24 14.96
C ASN A 195 -11.26 -3.12 15.07
N TYR A 196 -10.63 -2.63 14.01
CA TYR A 196 -9.18 -2.52 13.87
C TYR A 196 -8.64 -1.26 14.55
N THR A 197 -7.48 -1.44 15.16
CA THR A 197 -6.59 -0.37 15.60
C THR A 197 -5.36 -0.37 14.69
N SER A 198 -4.94 0.78 14.24
CA SER A 198 -3.70 0.99 13.48
C SER A 198 -2.64 1.65 14.33
N THR A 199 -1.38 1.29 14.12
CA THR A 199 -0.21 1.91 14.72
C THR A 199 0.97 1.82 13.78
N VAL A 200 2.08 2.48 14.12
CA VAL A 200 3.35 2.36 13.40
C VAL A 200 4.35 1.65 14.30
N ALA A 201 4.87 0.51 13.86
CA ALA A 201 5.93 -0.22 14.54
C ALA A 201 7.30 0.25 14.04
N ARG A 202 8.22 0.58 14.96
CA ARG A 202 9.64 0.77 14.65
C ARG A 202 10.32 -0.58 14.72
N CYS A 203 11.02 -0.93 13.65
CA CYS A 203 11.67 -2.22 13.49
C CYS A 203 13.14 -2.04 13.10
N ARG A 204 13.98 -2.99 13.49
CA ARG A 204 15.35 -3.14 12.98
C ARG A 204 15.36 -4.19 11.89
N PHE A 205 16.08 -3.90 10.81
CA PHE A 205 16.32 -4.86 9.75
C PHE A 205 17.82 -4.98 9.49
N ASP A 206 18.35 -6.18 9.60
CA ASP A 206 19.79 -6.47 9.44
C ASP A 206 20.16 -6.98 8.03
N GLY A 207 19.21 -7.03 7.11
CA GLY A 207 19.34 -7.59 5.76
C GLY A 207 18.73 -8.99 5.62
N GLU A 208 18.39 -9.63 6.72
CA GLU A 208 17.77 -10.95 6.74
C GLU A 208 16.56 -11.03 7.67
N THR A 209 16.66 -10.42 8.84
CA THR A 209 15.67 -10.51 9.91
C THR A 209 15.09 -9.15 10.26
N LEU A 210 13.75 -9.08 10.25
CA LEU A 210 13.00 -7.93 10.73
C LEU A 210 12.62 -8.15 12.20
N THR A 211 13.07 -7.25 13.07
CA THR A 211 12.87 -7.33 14.53
C THR A 211 12.09 -6.12 15.02
N TYR A 212 11.00 -6.35 15.72
CA TYR A 212 10.21 -5.31 16.41
C TYR A 212 11.04 -4.65 17.52
N LEU A 213 10.96 -3.33 17.66
CA LEU A 213 11.57 -2.54 18.73
C LEU A 213 10.51 -1.91 19.63
N GLU A 214 9.60 -1.16 19.05
CA GLU A 214 8.51 -0.47 19.76
C GLU A 214 7.38 -0.14 18.76
N HIS A 215 6.27 0.35 19.24
CA HIS A 215 5.22 0.95 18.38
C HIS A 215 4.75 2.28 18.98
N GLY A 216 4.11 3.07 18.14
CA GLY A 216 3.64 4.40 18.48
C GLY A 216 2.17 4.44 18.92
N THR A 217 1.54 5.59 18.65
CA THR A 217 0.14 5.87 19.00
C THR A 217 -0.80 4.82 18.39
N GLU A 218 -1.70 4.29 19.21
CA GLU A 218 -2.78 3.40 18.77
C GLU A 218 -3.97 4.21 18.28
N LEU A 219 -4.16 4.21 16.96
CA LEU A 219 -5.20 4.97 16.28
C LEU A 219 -6.42 4.11 16.03
N ASN A 220 -7.57 4.51 16.55
CA ASN A 220 -8.82 3.79 16.41
C ASN A 220 -10.01 4.75 16.37
N ILE A 221 -11.09 4.32 15.74
CA ILE A 221 -12.42 4.94 15.84
C ILE A 221 -13.41 3.86 16.28
N PRO A 222 -14.32 4.13 17.24
CA PRO A 222 -15.26 3.15 17.75
C PRO A 222 -16.45 2.95 16.80
N ARG A 223 -16.19 2.88 15.51
CA ARG A 223 -17.20 2.79 14.45
C ARG A 223 -16.79 1.74 13.43
N ASP A 224 -17.73 0.91 13.02
CA ASP A 224 -17.57 -0.11 11.99
C ASP A 224 -16.31 -0.98 12.20
N ARG A 225 -15.49 -1.13 11.16
CA ARG A 225 -14.23 -1.87 11.26
C ARG A 225 -13.05 -1.05 11.81
N GLY A 226 -13.28 0.15 12.35
CA GLY A 226 -12.21 1.00 12.86
C GLY A 226 -11.29 1.53 11.77
N LEU A 227 -10.00 1.66 12.08
CA LEU A 227 -8.97 2.16 11.17
C LEU A 227 -8.03 1.02 10.74
N TYR A 228 -7.82 0.89 9.43
CA TYR A 228 -7.05 -0.22 8.87
C TYR A 228 -6.33 0.14 7.57
N GLU A 229 -5.41 -0.72 7.11
CA GLU A 229 -4.55 -0.51 5.95
C GLU A 229 -3.89 0.89 5.96
N PRO A 230 -3.17 1.22 7.06
CA PRO A 230 -2.46 2.49 7.16
C PRO A 230 -1.31 2.57 6.15
N SER A 231 -1.07 3.75 5.58
CA SER A 231 0.07 4.03 4.70
C SER A 231 0.82 5.25 5.17
N LEU A 232 2.14 5.11 5.32
CA LEU A 232 3.03 6.10 5.89
C LEU A 232 3.97 6.67 4.82
N THR A 233 4.24 7.96 4.90
CA THR A 233 5.33 8.61 4.17
C THR A 233 6.04 9.61 5.07
N GLU A 234 7.28 9.92 4.73
CA GLU A 234 8.01 11.06 5.25
C GLU A 234 8.03 12.17 4.18
N PHE A 235 7.83 13.40 4.60
CA PHE A 235 7.94 14.57 3.75
C PHE A 235 8.36 15.79 4.59
N GLU A 236 9.46 16.44 4.20
CA GLU A 236 10.02 17.63 4.88
C GLU A 236 10.22 17.44 6.40
N GLY A 237 10.76 16.28 6.80
CA GLY A 237 11.05 15.97 8.21
C GLY A 237 9.83 15.68 9.06
N ARG A 238 8.66 15.50 8.46
CA ARG A 238 7.40 15.10 9.11
C ARG A 238 6.89 13.80 8.52
N TYR A 239 6.07 13.10 9.28
CA TYR A 239 5.47 11.83 8.87
C TYR A 239 3.97 12.00 8.71
N PHE A 240 3.44 11.44 7.63
CA PHE A 240 2.02 11.53 7.27
C PHE A 240 1.44 10.14 7.13
N LEU A 241 0.34 9.88 7.83
CA LEU A 241 -0.32 8.59 7.84
C LEU A 241 -1.75 8.73 7.31
N THR A 242 -2.08 8.01 6.25
CA THR A 242 -3.46 7.85 5.77
C THR A 242 -4.00 6.50 6.21
N LEU A 243 -5.29 6.44 6.54
CA LEU A 243 -5.94 5.25 7.10
C LEU A 243 -7.27 5.02 6.40
N ARG A 244 -7.48 3.79 5.98
CA ARG A 244 -8.75 3.33 5.43
C ARG A 244 -9.76 3.11 6.55
N ALA A 245 -11.04 3.47 6.31
CA ALA A 245 -12.18 3.07 7.09
C ALA A 245 -13.40 2.85 6.18
N ASP A 246 -14.53 2.41 6.75
CA ASP A 246 -15.66 1.95 5.93
C ASP A 246 -16.49 3.07 5.29
N HIS A 247 -16.59 4.22 5.93
CA HIS A 247 -17.43 5.33 5.46
C HIS A 247 -16.65 6.55 4.97
N SER A 248 -15.44 6.75 5.52
CA SER A 248 -14.55 7.82 5.15
C SER A 248 -13.11 7.36 5.36
N ALA A 249 -12.16 7.91 4.64
CA ALA A 249 -10.75 7.72 4.94
C ALA A 249 -10.27 8.81 5.90
N TYR A 250 -9.17 8.54 6.62
CA TYR A 250 -8.64 9.41 7.66
C TYR A 250 -7.18 9.74 7.41
N VAL A 251 -6.73 10.84 8.00
CA VAL A 251 -5.34 11.32 7.93
C VAL A 251 -4.89 11.83 9.28
N THR A 252 -3.60 11.70 9.54
CA THR A 252 -2.90 12.32 10.66
C THR A 252 -1.44 12.56 10.33
N SER A 253 -0.75 13.32 11.16
CA SER A 253 0.69 13.58 11.03
C SER A 253 1.43 13.38 12.35
N SER A 254 2.76 13.27 12.23
CA SER A 254 3.68 13.09 13.36
C SER A 254 5.01 13.77 13.07
N LYS A 255 5.73 14.19 14.10
CA LYS A 255 7.09 14.73 14.00
C LYS A 255 8.17 13.65 14.09
N ASP A 256 7.85 12.49 14.65
CA ASP A 256 8.81 11.40 14.91
C ASP A 256 8.42 10.06 14.26
N GLY A 257 7.25 10.01 13.59
CA GLY A 257 6.72 8.81 12.95
C GLY A 257 6.12 7.78 13.91
N LEU A 258 6.08 8.08 15.21
CA LEU A 258 5.50 7.23 16.25
C LEU A 258 4.38 7.93 17.03
N LYS A 259 4.55 9.18 17.41
CA LYS A 259 3.54 9.96 18.14
C LYS A 259 2.70 10.75 17.16
N PHE A 260 1.53 10.21 16.82
CA PHE A 260 0.60 10.83 15.88
C PHE A 260 -0.44 11.70 16.58
N ASP A 261 -0.80 12.79 15.92
CA ASP A 261 -1.91 13.65 16.30
C ASP A 261 -3.26 12.91 16.17
N PRO A 262 -4.36 13.41 16.76
CA PRO A 262 -5.68 12.86 16.53
C PRO A 262 -6.04 12.78 15.03
N VAL A 263 -6.61 11.66 14.61
CA VAL A 263 -7.04 11.46 13.22
C VAL A 263 -8.18 12.40 12.85
N ARG A 264 -8.22 12.82 11.59
CA ARG A 264 -9.33 13.58 11.00
C ARG A 264 -9.74 12.94 9.67
N GLU A 265 -10.99 13.13 9.29
CA GLU A 265 -11.49 12.68 8.00
C GLU A 265 -10.82 13.47 6.86
N TRP A 266 -10.57 12.79 5.75
CA TRP A 266 -10.07 13.46 4.56
C TRP A 266 -11.09 14.42 3.96
N THR A 267 -10.67 15.66 3.75
CA THR A 267 -11.44 16.70 3.05
C THR A 267 -10.61 17.32 1.93
N PHE A 268 -11.32 17.94 1.00
CA PHE A 268 -10.71 18.94 0.12
C PHE A 268 -10.47 20.26 0.87
N ASP A 269 -9.69 21.13 0.26
CA ASP A 269 -9.36 22.48 0.77
C ASP A 269 -10.56 23.43 0.83
N ASP A 270 -11.66 23.11 0.16
CA ASP A 270 -12.96 23.79 0.28
C ASP A 270 -13.82 23.28 1.45
N GLY A 271 -13.31 22.35 2.24
CA GLY A 271 -13.98 21.74 3.40
C GLY A 271 -14.96 20.61 3.07
N LEU A 272 -15.19 20.30 1.80
CA LEU A 272 -16.04 19.17 1.41
C LEU A 272 -15.33 17.85 1.61
N SER A 273 -16.09 16.80 1.97
CA SER A 273 -15.56 15.46 2.10
C SER A 273 -14.82 15.00 0.84
N LEU A 274 -13.66 14.35 0.99
CA LEU A 274 -12.95 13.74 -0.13
C LEU A 274 -13.77 12.64 -0.82
N GLY A 275 -14.68 11.99 -0.10
CA GLY A 275 -15.50 10.91 -0.63
C GLY A 275 -14.77 9.59 -0.81
N SER A 276 -13.50 9.50 -0.39
CA SER A 276 -12.74 8.24 -0.36
C SER A 276 -13.17 7.40 0.84
N TYR A 277 -13.45 6.13 0.62
CA TYR A 277 -13.91 5.20 1.64
C TYR A 277 -13.68 3.75 1.22
N ASN A 278 -13.52 2.88 2.19
CA ASN A 278 -13.44 1.42 2.02
C ASN A 278 -12.48 0.96 0.91
N THR A 279 -11.41 1.75 0.70
CA THR A 279 -10.31 1.45 -0.19
C THR A 279 -9.03 2.05 0.35
N GLN A 280 -7.89 1.57 -0.11
CA GLN A 280 -6.57 2.05 0.27
C GLN A 280 -6.32 3.44 -0.33
N GLN A 281 -5.52 4.23 0.36
CA GLN A 281 -4.90 5.44 -0.16
C GLN A 281 -3.40 5.35 0.10
N HIS A 282 -2.60 5.91 -0.79
CA HIS A 282 -1.14 5.89 -0.66
C HIS A 282 -0.54 7.24 -1.01
N TRP A 283 0.66 7.46 -0.51
CA TRP A 283 1.37 8.70 -0.66
C TRP A 283 2.33 8.65 -1.84
N VAL A 284 2.41 9.76 -2.56
CA VAL A 284 3.44 10.05 -3.56
C VAL A 284 4.17 11.30 -3.14
N THR A 285 5.49 11.26 -3.13
CA THR A 285 6.35 12.43 -3.00
C THR A 285 7.10 12.63 -4.33
N CYS A 286 7.01 13.82 -4.91
CA CYS A 286 7.61 14.11 -6.20
C CYS A 286 7.79 15.63 -6.39
N GLY A 287 8.98 16.08 -6.81
CA GLY A 287 9.25 17.47 -7.14
C GLY A 287 9.00 18.46 -5.99
N GLY A 288 9.28 18.07 -4.75
CA GLY A 288 9.01 18.90 -3.59
C GLY A 288 7.54 18.99 -3.21
N GLY A 289 6.68 18.09 -3.69
CA GLY A 289 5.28 18.01 -3.35
C GLY A 289 4.87 16.70 -2.66
N LEU A 290 3.85 16.81 -1.81
CA LEU A 290 3.16 15.69 -1.18
C LEU A 290 1.84 15.45 -1.90
N PHE A 291 1.59 14.21 -2.35
CA PHE A 291 0.38 13.86 -3.09
C PHE A 291 -0.27 12.60 -2.49
N LEU A 292 -1.57 12.50 -2.69
CA LEU A 292 -2.36 11.31 -2.34
C LEU A 292 -2.87 10.65 -3.63
N ILE A 293 -2.75 9.30 -3.72
CA ILE A 293 -3.48 8.50 -4.70
C ILE A 293 -4.67 7.83 -4.02
N TYR A 294 -5.83 7.91 -4.65
CA TYR A 294 -7.09 7.45 -4.05
C TYR A 294 -8.18 7.21 -5.08
N THR A 295 -9.23 6.53 -4.66
CA THR A 295 -10.51 6.47 -5.37
C THR A 295 -11.59 7.11 -4.50
N ARG A 296 -12.66 7.64 -5.09
CA ARG A 296 -13.72 8.32 -4.36
C ARG A 296 -15.08 8.20 -5.05
N LYS A 297 -16.16 8.38 -4.29
CA LYS A 297 -17.52 8.62 -4.81
C LYS A 297 -17.65 10.04 -5.35
N GLY A 298 -18.74 10.30 -6.06
CA GLY A 298 -19.04 11.62 -6.62
C GLY A 298 -18.19 12.01 -7.83
N ALA A 299 -17.77 11.02 -8.61
CA ALA A 299 -16.99 11.17 -9.84
C ALA A 299 -17.70 10.54 -11.05
N HIS A 300 -19.04 10.60 -11.08
CA HIS A 300 -19.89 9.93 -12.08
C HIS A 300 -19.61 8.41 -12.20
N ASN A 301 -19.27 7.77 -11.10
CA ASN A 301 -18.80 6.39 -11.03
C ASN A 301 -19.68 5.49 -10.12
N ASP A 302 -20.96 5.81 -9.97
CA ASP A 302 -21.89 5.05 -9.11
C ASP A 302 -22.14 3.61 -9.62
N HIS A 303 -21.87 3.36 -10.90
CA HIS A 303 -21.87 2.02 -11.50
C HIS A 303 -20.66 1.17 -11.07
N MET A 304 -19.62 1.79 -10.54
CA MET A 304 -18.38 1.11 -10.15
C MET A 304 -18.46 0.57 -8.72
N PHE A 305 -18.13 -0.70 -8.53
CA PHE A 305 -18.12 -1.32 -7.21
C PHE A 305 -17.26 -0.55 -6.21
N ARG A 306 -17.88 -0.05 -5.12
CA ARG A 306 -17.26 0.81 -4.09
C ARG A 306 -16.57 2.05 -4.67
N HIS A 307 -17.01 2.53 -5.81
CA HIS A 307 -16.44 3.69 -6.52
C HIS A 307 -14.90 3.58 -6.73
N ARG A 308 -14.40 2.34 -6.94
CA ARG A 308 -12.96 2.04 -7.04
C ARG A 308 -12.38 2.26 -8.43
N ALA A 309 -12.91 3.21 -9.17
CA ALA A 309 -12.34 3.78 -10.40
C ALA A 309 -13.07 5.08 -10.71
N PRO A 310 -12.41 6.06 -11.38
CA PRO A 310 -11.00 6.06 -11.73
C PRO A 310 -10.07 6.16 -10.51
N LEU A 311 -8.75 5.93 -10.70
CA LEU A 311 -7.73 6.22 -9.70
C LEU A 311 -7.28 7.67 -9.87
N PHE A 312 -7.36 8.45 -8.81
CA PHE A 312 -6.99 9.86 -8.77
C PHE A 312 -5.64 10.07 -8.12
N ILE A 313 -5.02 11.20 -8.44
CA ILE A 313 -3.91 11.80 -7.72
C ILE A 313 -4.20 13.28 -7.49
N ALA A 314 -3.89 13.79 -6.30
CA ALA A 314 -3.98 15.21 -6.00
C ALA A 314 -2.92 15.63 -4.99
N GLN A 315 -2.49 16.89 -5.04
CA GLN A 315 -1.56 17.47 -4.07
C GLN A 315 -2.26 17.66 -2.73
N VAL A 316 -1.52 17.40 -1.67
CA VAL A 316 -1.94 17.58 -0.29
C VAL A 316 -1.20 18.77 0.32
N ASN A 317 -1.92 19.62 0.99
CA ASN A 317 -1.29 20.65 1.83
C ASN A 317 -0.81 19.99 3.12
N PRO A 318 0.52 19.93 3.40
CA PRO A 318 1.06 19.24 4.56
C PRO A 318 0.69 19.92 5.90
N GLU A 319 0.36 21.24 5.90
CA GLU A 319 -0.02 21.95 7.10
C GLU A 319 -1.50 21.74 7.48
N THR A 320 -2.38 21.77 6.49
CA THR A 320 -3.82 21.61 6.75
C THR A 320 -4.28 20.17 6.64
N LEU A 321 -3.48 19.27 6.08
CA LEU A 321 -3.82 17.86 5.75
C LEU A 321 -5.08 17.77 4.88
N GLN A 322 -5.24 18.68 3.94
CA GLN A 322 -6.35 18.73 3.00
C GLN A 322 -5.86 18.50 1.58
N VAL A 323 -6.69 17.86 0.78
CA VAL A 323 -6.44 17.68 -0.65
C VAL A 323 -6.76 18.97 -1.40
N MET A 324 -5.82 19.49 -2.14
CA MET A 324 -6.01 20.67 -2.98
C MET A 324 -6.86 20.29 -4.20
N ARG A 325 -8.16 20.60 -4.17
CA ARG A 325 -9.15 20.18 -5.19
C ARG A 325 -8.73 20.55 -6.61
N LYS A 326 -8.17 21.75 -6.80
CA LYS A 326 -7.73 22.23 -8.12
C LYS A 326 -6.63 21.39 -8.76
N THR A 327 -5.96 20.55 -7.98
CA THR A 327 -4.86 19.68 -8.43
C THR A 327 -5.30 18.25 -8.71
N GLU A 328 -6.57 17.91 -8.44
CA GLU A 328 -7.07 16.56 -8.68
C GLU A 328 -7.03 16.21 -10.17
N ARG A 329 -6.39 15.08 -10.48
CA ARG A 329 -6.31 14.55 -11.84
C ARG A 329 -6.55 13.05 -11.83
N VAL A 330 -7.10 12.54 -12.93
CA VAL A 330 -7.18 11.11 -13.17
C VAL A 330 -5.79 10.59 -13.51
N LEU A 331 -5.28 9.67 -12.70
CA LEU A 331 -4.01 9.00 -12.91
C LEU A 331 -4.19 7.75 -13.78
N ILE A 332 -5.21 6.94 -13.48
CA ILE A 332 -5.61 5.79 -14.29
C ILE A 332 -7.12 5.91 -14.52
N ALA A 333 -7.50 5.98 -15.80
CA ALA A 333 -8.90 6.09 -16.19
C ALA A 333 -9.68 4.81 -15.87
N GLU A 334 -10.96 4.95 -15.62
CA GLU A 334 -11.86 3.81 -15.52
C GLU A 334 -11.96 3.08 -16.86
N ASN A 335 -11.85 1.76 -16.79
CA ASN A 335 -11.97 0.86 -17.93
C ASN A 335 -12.81 -0.36 -17.54
N GLN A 336 -13.96 -0.13 -16.92
CA GLN A 336 -14.85 -1.19 -16.42
C GLN A 336 -14.13 -2.20 -15.49
N ALA A 337 -13.13 -1.74 -14.76
CA ALA A 337 -12.37 -2.51 -13.79
C ALA A 337 -12.18 -1.69 -12.51
N THR A 338 -12.13 -2.35 -11.35
CA THR A 338 -11.79 -1.68 -10.10
C THR A 338 -10.29 -1.43 -10.02
N LEU A 339 -9.89 -0.26 -9.50
CA LEU A 339 -8.50 0.19 -9.36
C LEU A 339 -8.11 0.41 -7.88
N GLY A 340 -8.72 -0.35 -6.98
CA GLY A 340 -8.55 -0.18 -5.53
C GLY A 340 -7.34 -0.89 -4.92
N ASN A 341 -6.47 -1.53 -5.72
CA ASN A 341 -5.25 -2.20 -5.27
C ASN A 341 -4.04 -1.56 -5.94
N SER A 342 -3.58 -0.45 -5.40
CA SER A 342 -2.43 0.29 -5.90
C SER A 342 -1.23 0.20 -4.94
N GLY A 343 -0.07 0.58 -5.43
CA GLY A 343 1.15 0.76 -4.65
C GLY A 343 1.99 1.87 -5.25
N VAL A 344 2.92 2.40 -4.46
CA VAL A 344 3.82 3.49 -4.86
C VAL A 344 5.25 3.03 -4.69
N CYS A 345 6.09 3.41 -5.64
CA CYS A 345 7.54 3.23 -5.59
C CYS A 345 8.20 4.59 -5.90
N ARG A 346 8.91 5.15 -4.93
CA ARG A 346 9.73 6.35 -5.16
C ARG A 346 11.01 5.93 -5.87
N ILE A 347 11.34 6.60 -6.98
CA ILE A 347 12.56 6.38 -7.73
C ILE A 347 13.64 7.38 -7.29
N ASN A 348 13.27 8.66 -7.24
CA ASN A 348 14.11 9.77 -6.78
C ASN A 348 13.23 10.96 -6.36
N ASP A 349 13.82 12.13 -6.15
CA ASP A 349 13.09 13.32 -5.71
C ASP A 349 12.12 13.89 -6.75
N HIS A 350 12.32 13.55 -8.03
CA HIS A 350 11.51 14.06 -9.16
C HIS A 350 10.69 12.99 -9.86
N GLU A 351 10.81 11.73 -9.44
CA GLU A 351 10.12 10.61 -10.08
C GLU A 351 9.60 9.63 -9.05
N SER A 352 8.32 9.28 -9.17
CA SER A 352 7.66 8.19 -8.46
C SER A 352 6.79 7.37 -9.43
N TRP A 353 6.61 6.09 -9.14
CA TRP A 353 5.74 5.22 -9.92
C TRP A 353 4.55 4.76 -9.10
N VAL A 354 3.42 4.61 -9.78
CA VAL A 354 2.22 3.95 -9.24
C VAL A 354 1.99 2.67 -10.00
N THR A 355 1.89 1.57 -9.26
CA THR A 355 1.50 0.26 -9.79
C THR A 355 0.06 -0.01 -9.36
N CYS A 356 -0.81 -0.43 -10.29
CA CYS A 356 -2.20 -0.74 -9.98
C CYS A 356 -2.70 -1.92 -10.81
N GLY A 357 -3.19 -2.97 -10.13
CA GLY A 357 -3.85 -4.09 -10.78
C GLY A 357 -5.34 -3.85 -10.97
N GLU A 358 -5.86 -4.13 -12.16
CA GLU A 358 -7.30 -4.15 -12.42
C GLU A 358 -7.99 -5.28 -11.66
N GLY A 359 -9.15 -4.99 -11.07
CA GLY A 359 -10.05 -6.02 -10.56
C GLY A 359 -11.25 -6.19 -11.47
N LEU A 360 -11.32 -7.30 -12.19
CA LEU A 360 -12.41 -7.58 -13.14
C LEU A 360 -13.67 -8.18 -12.50
N MET A 361 -13.71 -8.25 -11.18
CA MET A 361 -14.84 -8.81 -10.44
C MET A 361 -16.13 -8.08 -10.73
N ARG A 362 -17.20 -8.85 -10.96
CA ARG A 362 -18.57 -8.35 -11.10
C ARG A 362 -18.81 -7.37 -12.24
N LEU A 363 -17.90 -7.31 -13.20
CA LEU A 363 -18.00 -6.39 -14.31
C LEU A 363 -18.41 -7.13 -15.60
N GLY A 364 -19.69 -7.02 -15.98
CA GLY A 364 -20.32 -7.86 -16.99
C GLY A 364 -19.64 -7.88 -18.35
N LYS A 365 -19.22 -6.74 -18.90
CA LYS A 365 -18.67 -6.66 -20.27
C LYS A 365 -17.23 -7.17 -20.38
N ARG A 366 -16.46 -7.12 -19.30
CA ARG A 366 -15.05 -7.59 -19.30
C ARG A 366 -14.87 -8.94 -18.58
N LYS A 367 -15.96 -9.64 -18.31
CA LYS A 367 -15.90 -10.97 -17.71
C LYS A 367 -15.18 -11.94 -18.65
N GLY A 368 -14.11 -12.54 -18.14
CA GLY A 368 -13.31 -13.50 -18.92
C GLY A 368 -12.15 -12.89 -19.70
N GLU A 369 -12.01 -11.56 -19.76
CA GLU A 369 -10.82 -10.92 -20.30
C GLU A 369 -9.61 -11.05 -19.35
N HIS A 370 -8.43 -10.74 -19.87
CA HIS A 370 -7.22 -10.63 -19.06
C HIS A 370 -7.23 -9.29 -18.32
N ASN A 371 -7.01 -9.31 -17.00
CA ASN A 371 -6.76 -8.09 -16.26
C ASN A 371 -5.37 -7.56 -16.57
N LYS A 372 -5.15 -6.26 -16.29
CA LYS A 372 -3.86 -5.60 -16.48
C LYS A 372 -3.33 -5.08 -15.16
N VAL A 373 -2.02 -5.18 -15.01
CA VAL A 373 -1.25 -4.44 -14.02
C VAL A 373 -0.63 -3.25 -14.72
N PHE A 374 -1.09 -2.07 -14.36
CA PHE A 374 -0.56 -0.80 -14.88
C PHE A 374 0.63 -0.33 -14.06
N HIS A 375 1.58 0.28 -14.76
CA HIS A 375 2.67 1.07 -14.18
C HIS A 375 2.56 2.47 -14.74
N VAL A 376 2.44 3.45 -13.87
CA VAL A 376 2.37 4.87 -14.25
C VAL A 376 3.54 5.59 -13.61
N LYS A 377 4.39 6.15 -14.44
CA LYS A 377 5.47 7.03 -14.04
C LYS A 377 4.91 8.44 -13.83
N ILE A 378 5.27 9.03 -12.72
CA ILE A 378 4.92 10.40 -12.33
C ILE A 378 6.21 11.20 -12.23
N THR A 379 6.28 12.30 -12.95
CA THR A 379 7.41 13.25 -12.88
C THR A 379 6.88 14.64 -12.59
N ALA A 380 7.61 15.38 -11.76
CA ALA A 380 7.36 16.81 -11.63
C ALA A 380 7.98 17.56 -12.80
N LYS A 381 7.21 18.50 -13.38
CA LYS A 381 7.79 19.44 -14.36
C LYS A 381 8.86 20.25 -13.66
N ALA A 382 10.02 20.38 -14.32
CA ALA A 382 11.00 21.37 -13.90
C ALA A 382 10.29 22.75 -13.93
N GLY A 383 10.35 23.46 -12.79
CA GLY A 383 9.85 24.85 -12.78
C GLY A 383 10.59 25.66 -13.84
N GLU A 384 9.85 26.36 -14.68
CA GLU A 384 10.40 27.33 -15.60
C GLU A 384 11.06 28.49 -14.85
#